data_62f97954f5f17024907bea6a7f125ede
#
_entry.id   62f97954f5f17024907bea6a7f125ede
#
_cell.length_a   1.000
_cell.length_b   1.000
_cell.length_c   1.000
_cell.angle_alpha   90.00
_cell.angle_beta   90.00
_cell.angle_gamma   90.00
#
_symmetry.space_group_name_H-M   'P 1'
#
loop_
_entity.id
_entity.type
_entity.pdbx_description
1 polymer ?
#
loop_
_entity_poly.entity_id
_entity_poly.type
_entity_poly.pdbx_seq_one_letter_code
_entity_poly.pdbx_strand_id
1 'polypeptide(L)'
;MKKMISRRNFLAAAGVVAAAGVLTACGGSSSSTAASTAASTGADAAASGDTIKVGVLGPMTGDVSVYGLAVINGATLYLKQVNEKGGINGKQLEIITMDEQGDATQAVTCFTKMCDQGITALVGDVTTTPTLAVAAESADYTMPMVTASATAEAVTYDAETDTVNENVFRATFTDPFQGIKMADYAYQKLGYTKAAVIFQKGADYNEGLAENFVNEFESLGGTIVDQETYSEGDVDYKTQLTTILGKGPEVVFCPNYYQDVGQILA
;
A
#
# COMPACT_ATOMS: atom_id res chain seq x y z
N MET A 1 -47.29 20.50 14.74
CA MET A 1 -46.23 21.02 13.86
C MET A 1 -44.96 21.24 14.68
N LYS A 2 -43.98 20.32 14.61
CA LYS A 2 -42.70 20.47 15.29
C LYS A 2 -41.70 21.11 14.32
N LYS A 3 -41.25 22.33 14.64
CA LYS A 3 -40.20 23.03 13.88
C LYS A 3 -38.85 22.36 14.15
N MET A 4 -38.23 21.80 13.11
CA MET A 4 -36.86 21.32 13.15
C MET A 4 -35.89 22.49 13.09
N ILE A 5 -34.99 22.58 14.05
CA ILE A 5 -33.93 23.58 14.13
C ILE A 5 -32.78 23.13 13.21
N SER A 6 -32.45 23.97 12.24
CA SER A 6 -31.38 23.77 11.28
C SER A 6 -30.00 23.83 11.97
N ARG A 7 -29.10 22.91 11.63
CA ARG A 7 -27.71 22.81 12.12
C ARG A 7 -26.88 24.11 11.96
N ARG A 8 -27.34 25.03 11.13
CA ARG A 8 -26.66 26.29 10.85
C ARG A 8 -26.83 27.34 11.97
N ASN A 9 -27.85 27.22 12.83
CA ASN A 9 -28.14 28.18 13.89
C ASN A 9 -27.57 27.80 15.26
N PHE A 10 -26.91 26.65 15.39
CA PHE A 10 -26.30 26.20 16.65
C PHE A 10 -24.88 26.74 16.86
N LEU A 11 -24.18 27.16 15.81
CA LEU A 11 -22.81 27.66 15.88
C LEU A 11 -22.65 29.17 16.09
N ALA A 12 -23.74 29.91 16.21
CA ALA A 12 -23.69 31.38 16.38
C ALA A 12 -23.78 31.85 17.84
N ALA A 13 -23.85 30.95 18.84
CA ALA A 13 -24.16 31.32 20.23
C ALA A 13 -23.02 31.03 21.24
N ALA A 14 -21.80 30.71 20.82
CA ALA A 14 -20.68 30.43 21.73
C ALA A 14 -19.44 31.26 21.40
N GLY A 15 -19.53 32.53 21.47
CA GLY A 15 -18.38 33.41 21.25
C GLY A 15 -18.55 34.78 21.84
N VAL A 16 -18.44 34.97 23.14
CA VAL A 16 -17.96 36.19 23.82
C VAL A 16 -17.85 35.90 25.33
N VAL A 17 -16.69 35.87 25.90
CA VAL A 17 -16.17 36.17 27.25
C VAL A 17 -14.78 35.53 27.29
N ALA A 18 -13.64 36.14 27.54
CA ALA A 18 -13.22 37.31 28.27
C ALA A 18 -11.80 37.66 27.89
N ALA A 19 -11.53 38.89 27.66
CA ALA A 19 -10.23 39.51 27.84
C ALA A 19 -10.25 40.22 29.17
N ALA A 20 -9.25 39.99 30.03
CA ALA A 20 -8.70 41.03 30.90
C ALA A 20 -7.93 40.46 32.10
N GLY A 21 -6.75 40.98 32.30
CA GLY A 21 -6.10 41.10 33.62
C GLY A 21 -4.89 40.15 33.77
N VAL A 22 -3.70 40.58 34.18
CA VAL A 22 -3.04 41.82 34.53
C VAL A 22 -1.59 41.43 34.88
N LEU A 23 -0.66 42.31 34.56
CA LEU A 23 0.75 42.32 34.95
C LEU A 23 0.95 42.52 36.47
N THR A 24 1.94 41.79 37.05
CA THR A 24 2.81 42.25 38.12
C THR A 24 3.96 41.22 38.24
N ALA A 25 5.15 41.50 38.00
CA ALA A 25 6.23 42.31 38.54
C ALA A 25 6.99 41.68 39.74
N CYS A 26 8.27 41.56 39.52
CA CYS A 26 9.41 41.63 40.44
C CYS A 26 9.83 40.43 41.30
N GLY A 27 11.06 40.01 41.03
CA GLY A 27 12.14 40.10 42.02
C GLY A 27 12.83 38.80 42.40
N GLY A 28 14.19 38.74 42.16
CA GLY A 28 15.05 37.96 43.02
C GLY A 28 16.04 36.99 42.36
N SER A 29 17.18 37.46 42.12
CA SER A 29 18.55 36.97 42.04
C SER A 29 18.92 35.47 42.20
N SER A 30 19.87 35.11 41.32
CA SER A 30 21.11 34.32 41.45
C SER A 30 21.07 32.82 41.51
N SER A 31 21.64 32.18 40.55
CA SER A 31 22.98 31.63 40.42
C SER A 31 23.08 30.59 39.30
N SER A 32 24.06 30.81 38.51
CA SER A 32 24.75 30.00 37.51
C SER A 32 24.66 28.47 37.61
N THR A 33 24.27 27.81 36.48
CA THR A 33 25.04 26.68 35.97
C THR A 33 24.87 26.62 34.45
N ALA A 34 25.97 26.72 33.74
CA ALA A 34 26.06 26.62 32.30
C ALA A 34 25.81 25.18 31.87
N ALA A 35 24.76 24.96 31.11
CA ALA A 35 24.61 23.78 30.27
C ALA A 35 24.57 24.26 28.82
N SER A 36 25.61 23.92 28.10
CA SER A 36 25.76 24.18 26.67
C SER A 36 24.71 23.37 25.91
N THR A 37 23.65 24.02 25.52
CA THR A 37 22.74 23.52 24.49
C THR A 37 23.35 23.87 23.14
N ALA A 38 23.88 22.86 22.46
CA ALA A 38 24.18 22.96 21.05
C ALA A 38 22.86 23.21 20.30
N ALA A 39 22.63 24.44 19.92
CA ALA A 39 21.59 24.83 19.00
C ALA A 39 21.96 24.25 17.64
N SER A 40 21.33 23.14 17.23
CA SER A 40 21.25 22.77 15.84
C SER A 40 20.36 23.80 15.16
N THR A 41 20.99 24.80 14.57
CA THR A 41 20.31 25.65 13.60
C THR A 41 20.06 24.82 12.32
N GLY A 42 19.00 24.02 12.35
CA GLY A 42 18.33 23.58 11.14
C GLY A 42 17.68 24.84 10.57
N ALA A 43 18.22 25.35 9.49
CA ALA A 43 17.57 26.39 8.70
C ALA A 43 16.32 25.78 8.09
N ASP A 44 15.19 25.93 8.78
CA ASP A 44 13.88 25.89 8.13
C ASP A 44 13.83 27.11 7.20
N ALA A 45 14.28 26.91 5.97
CA ALA A 45 13.91 27.79 4.88
C ALA A 45 12.40 27.57 4.68
N ALA A 46 11.60 28.40 5.36
CA ALA A 46 10.19 28.53 5.06
C ALA A 46 10.07 28.96 3.60
N ALA A 47 9.91 27.98 2.70
CA ALA A 47 9.52 28.20 1.34
C ALA A 47 8.05 28.69 1.36
N SER A 48 7.85 29.99 1.38
CA SER A 48 6.57 30.61 1.10
C SER A 48 6.30 30.57 -0.40
N GLY A 49 6.18 29.37 -0.94
CA GLY A 49 5.82 29.11 -2.33
C GLY A 49 4.87 27.92 -2.37
N ASP A 50 3.96 27.91 -3.34
CA ASP A 50 3.10 26.77 -3.63
C ASP A 50 3.93 25.47 -3.62
N THR A 51 3.63 24.56 -2.72
CA THR A 51 4.20 23.20 -2.71
C THR A 51 3.38 22.29 -3.63
N ILE A 52 4.03 21.25 -4.17
CA ILE A 52 3.34 20.15 -4.85
C ILE A 52 3.16 19.04 -3.83
N LYS A 53 1.92 18.72 -3.48
CA LYS A 53 1.63 17.65 -2.52
C LYS A 53 1.57 16.31 -3.21
N VAL A 54 2.34 15.35 -2.72
CA VAL A 54 2.41 13.97 -3.22
C VAL A 54 2.01 13.03 -2.09
N GLY A 55 0.98 12.22 -2.34
CA GLY A 55 0.59 11.13 -1.45
C GLY A 55 1.55 9.94 -1.60
N VAL A 56 1.88 9.30 -0.49
CA VAL A 56 2.59 8.01 -0.48
C VAL A 56 1.82 7.09 0.45
N LEU A 57 1.10 6.12 -0.13
CA LEU A 57 0.15 5.25 0.57
C LEU A 57 0.66 3.81 0.56
N GLY A 58 0.51 3.12 1.68
CA GLY A 58 0.83 1.70 1.80
C GLY A 58 0.83 1.24 3.25
N PRO A 59 0.85 -0.10 3.50
CA PRO A 59 0.82 -0.66 4.83
C PRO A 59 2.14 -0.38 5.58
N MET A 60 2.09 0.45 6.61
CA MET A 60 3.24 0.68 7.50
C MET A 60 3.19 -0.23 8.72
N THR A 61 2.01 -0.75 9.04
CA THR A 61 1.76 -1.74 10.09
C THR A 61 0.96 -2.92 9.52
N GLY A 62 0.73 -3.96 10.32
CA GLY A 62 0.05 -5.19 9.89
C GLY A 62 0.96 -6.17 9.15
N ASP A 63 0.34 -7.22 8.64
CA ASP A 63 1.01 -8.43 8.16
C ASP A 63 1.88 -8.23 6.91
N VAL A 64 1.56 -7.27 6.07
CA VAL A 64 2.29 -6.97 4.83
C VAL A 64 3.16 -5.71 4.93
N SER A 65 3.39 -5.22 6.16
CA SER A 65 4.12 -3.97 6.42
C SER A 65 5.55 -3.96 5.91
N VAL A 66 6.21 -5.09 5.77
CA VAL A 66 7.58 -5.16 5.19
C VAL A 66 7.59 -4.63 3.75
N TYR A 67 6.57 -4.95 2.96
CA TYR A 67 6.44 -4.42 1.59
C TYR A 67 6.14 -2.92 1.61
N GLY A 68 5.16 -2.51 2.44
CA GLY A 68 4.76 -1.11 2.54
C GLY A 68 5.88 -0.19 2.98
N LEU A 69 6.59 -0.56 4.05
CA LEU A 69 7.73 0.20 4.54
C LEU A 69 8.85 0.32 3.49
N ALA A 70 9.10 -0.73 2.70
CA ALA A 70 10.09 -0.68 1.63
C ALA A 70 9.71 0.33 0.54
N VAL A 71 8.46 0.29 0.08
CA VAL A 71 7.95 1.22 -0.95
C VAL A 71 7.91 2.65 -0.42
N ILE A 72 7.35 2.88 0.77
CA ILE A 72 7.23 4.22 1.36
C ILE A 72 8.61 4.84 1.60
N ASN A 73 9.55 4.07 2.14
CA ASN A 73 10.92 4.56 2.37
C ASN A 73 11.62 4.89 1.04
N GLY A 74 11.50 4.02 0.03
CA GLY A 74 12.08 4.25 -1.30
C GLY A 74 11.50 5.48 -1.99
N ALA A 75 10.17 5.60 -2.02
CA ALA A 75 9.48 6.75 -2.60
C ALA A 75 9.84 8.06 -1.87
N THR A 76 9.76 8.05 -0.53
CA THR A 76 10.09 9.22 0.29
C THR A 76 11.55 9.65 0.12
N LEU A 77 12.48 8.70 0.06
CA LEU A 77 13.89 9.01 -0.20
C LEU A 77 14.08 9.72 -1.53
N TYR A 78 13.47 9.19 -2.60
CA TYR A 78 13.58 9.79 -3.93
C TYR A 78 12.95 11.19 -3.99
N LEU A 79 11.75 11.36 -3.44
CA LEU A 79 11.08 12.66 -3.40
C LEU A 79 11.88 13.71 -2.59
N LYS A 80 12.54 13.32 -1.50
CA LYS A 80 13.47 14.19 -0.77
C LYS A 80 14.67 14.59 -1.62
N GLN A 81 15.25 13.65 -2.39
CA GLN A 81 16.35 13.96 -3.31
C GLN A 81 15.92 14.92 -4.44
N VAL A 82 14.66 14.85 -4.89
CA VAL A 82 14.10 15.83 -5.83
C VAL A 82 14.05 17.22 -5.18
N ASN A 83 13.64 17.30 -3.93
CA ASN A 83 13.62 18.55 -3.17
C ASN A 83 15.02 19.15 -2.98
N GLU A 84 16.02 18.34 -2.66
CA GLU A 84 17.42 18.77 -2.54
C GLU A 84 17.97 19.37 -3.84
N LYS A 85 17.44 18.91 -4.99
CA LYS A 85 17.80 19.42 -6.32
C LYS A 85 16.96 20.65 -6.75
N GLY A 86 16.15 21.20 -5.87
CA GLY A 86 15.32 22.39 -6.10
C GLY A 86 13.86 22.11 -6.42
N GLY A 87 13.39 20.87 -6.25
CA GLY A 87 12.01 20.47 -6.48
C GLY A 87 11.64 20.35 -7.97
N ILE A 88 10.36 20.47 -8.27
CA ILE A 88 9.82 20.43 -9.64
C ILE A 88 9.44 21.84 -10.06
N ASN A 89 10.07 22.36 -11.10
CA ASN A 89 9.87 23.74 -11.58
C ASN A 89 10.05 24.79 -10.45
N GLY A 90 11.00 24.55 -9.53
CA GLY A 90 11.26 25.44 -8.42
C GLY A 90 10.28 25.29 -7.21
N LYS A 91 9.30 24.41 -7.31
CA LYS A 91 8.36 24.11 -6.23
C LYS A 91 8.85 22.89 -5.44
N GLN A 92 8.82 22.98 -4.11
CA GLN A 92 9.14 21.86 -3.24
C GLN A 92 8.00 20.85 -3.19
N LEU A 93 8.33 19.57 -3.00
CA LEU A 93 7.37 18.50 -2.78
C LEU A 93 7.05 18.39 -1.29
N GLU A 94 5.78 18.45 -0.95
CA GLU A 94 5.26 18.07 0.36
C GLU A 94 4.80 16.62 0.30
N ILE A 95 5.38 15.77 1.13
CA ILE A 95 5.13 14.33 1.12
C ILE A 95 4.13 14.00 2.22
N ILE A 96 2.99 13.44 1.85
CA ILE A 96 1.93 13.03 2.77
C ILE A 96 1.89 11.50 2.79
N THR A 97 2.21 10.89 3.93
CA THR A 97 2.19 9.43 4.10
C THR A 97 1.01 9.00 4.96
N MET A 98 0.35 7.90 4.60
CA MET A 98 -0.69 7.27 5.43
C MET A 98 -0.52 5.76 5.44
N ASP A 99 -0.91 5.16 6.57
CA ASP A 99 -0.90 3.72 6.83
C ASP A 99 -2.30 3.15 6.64
N GLU A 100 -2.47 2.23 5.72
CA GLU A 100 -3.75 1.55 5.44
C GLU A 100 -3.79 0.11 5.98
N GLN A 101 -2.70 -0.38 6.58
CA GLN A 101 -2.58 -1.65 7.30
C GLN A 101 -2.83 -2.91 6.46
N GLY A 102 -2.83 -2.84 5.14
CA GLY A 102 -3.18 -3.92 4.21
C GLY A 102 -4.68 -4.09 3.99
N ASP A 103 -5.51 -3.15 4.46
CA ASP A 103 -6.97 -3.21 4.38
C ASP A 103 -7.51 -2.29 3.28
N ALA A 104 -8.28 -2.85 2.35
CA ALA A 104 -8.83 -2.11 1.20
C ALA A 104 -9.75 -0.94 1.61
N THR A 105 -10.54 -1.10 2.67
CA THR A 105 -11.46 -0.04 3.13
C THR A 105 -10.68 1.11 3.77
N GLN A 106 -9.63 0.78 4.53
CA GLN A 106 -8.73 1.79 5.08
C GLN A 106 -7.93 2.50 3.98
N ALA A 107 -7.51 1.78 2.94
CA ALA A 107 -6.80 2.34 1.79
C ALA A 107 -7.63 3.43 1.09
N VAL A 108 -8.89 3.16 0.78
CA VAL A 108 -9.83 4.16 0.24
C VAL A 108 -10.01 5.33 1.20
N THR A 109 -10.17 5.05 2.50
CA THR A 109 -10.30 6.11 3.52
C THR A 109 -9.06 7.00 3.60
N CYS A 110 -7.87 6.41 3.56
CA CYS A 110 -6.61 7.14 3.57
C CYS A 110 -6.43 7.95 2.27
N PHE A 111 -6.73 7.37 1.12
CA PHE A 111 -6.68 8.04 -0.17
C PHE A 111 -7.60 9.27 -0.21
N THR A 112 -8.86 9.13 0.19
CA THR A 112 -9.81 10.24 0.25
C THR A 112 -9.32 11.37 1.17
N LYS A 113 -8.78 11.02 2.35
CA LYS A 113 -8.17 12.02 3.25
C LYS A 113 -6.97 12.73 2.63
N MET A 114 -6.16 12.01 1.84
CA MET A 114 -5.04 12.63 1.11
C MET A 114 -5.54 13.59 0.03
N CYS A 115 -6.61 13.23 -0.69
CA CYS A 115 -7.28 14.10 -1.66
C CYS A 115 -7.81 15.39 -0.99
N ASP A 116 -8.45 15.26 0.19
CA ASP A 116 -8.90 16.40 0.99
C ASP A 116 -7.75 17.32 1.42
N GLN A 117 -6.55 16.77 1.61
CA GLN A 117 -5.33 17.54 1.88
C GLN A 117 -4.71 18.16 0.62
N GLY A 118 -5.26 17.85 -0.55
CA GLY A 118 -4.89 18.44 -1.83
C GLY A 118 -3.67 17.82 -2.48
N ILE A 119 -3.48 16.49 -2.37
CA ILE A 119 -2.45 15.80 -3.18
C ILE A 119 -2.74 15.96 -4.68
N THR A 120 -1.72 15.94 -5.48
CA THR A 120 -1.79 16.07 -6.94
C THR A 120 -1.33 14.81 -7.67
N ALA A 121 -0.74 13.88 -6.95
CA ALA A 121 -0.35 12.56 -7.43
C ALA A 121 -0.21 11.60 -6.24
N LEU A 122 -0.39 10.31 -6.51
CA LEU A 122 -0.23 9.25 -5.53
C LEU A 122 0.88 8.28 -5.95
N VAL A 123 1.80 7.95 -5.04
CA VAL A 123 2.66 6.77 -5.10
C VAL A 123 2.07 5.72 -4.16
N GLY A 124 1.59 4.62 -4.71
CA GLY A 124 0.85 3.59 -3.97
C GLY A 124 -0.37 3.12 -4.77
N ASP A 125 -1.21 2.15 -4.32
CA ASP A 125 -0.92 1.45 -3.08
C ASP A 125 0.14 0.35 -3.32
N VAL A 126 0.35 -0.55 -2.38
CA VAL A 126 1.48 -1.50 -2.38
C VAL A 126 1.06 -2.92 -2.74
N THR A 127 0.07 -3.45 -2.04
CA THR A 127 -0.47 -4.79 -2.29
C THR A 127 -1.69 -4.73 -3.21
N THR A 128 -1.99 -5.82 -3.90
CA THR A 128 -2.99 -5.83 -4.98
C THR A 128 -4.38 -5.39 -4.52
N THR A 129 -4.96 -6.01 -3.49
CA THR A 129 -6.36 -5.75 -3.09
C THR A 129 -6.61 -4.30 -2.66
N PRO A 130 -5.79 -3.67 -1.78
CA PRO A 130 -5.90 -2.25 -1.49
C PRO A 130 -5.66 -1.37 -2.73
N THR A 131 -4.70 -1.74 -3.60
CA THR A 131 -4.43 -0.97 -4.83
C THR A 131 -5.62 -0.96 -5.77
N LEU A 132 -6.33 -2.08 -5.95
CA LEU A 132 -7.54 -2.15 -6.78
C LEU A 132 -8.63 -1.23 -6.25
N ALA A 133 -8.85 -1.22 -4.93
CA ALA A 133 -9.84 -0.36 -4.30
C ALA A 133 -9.50 1.14 -4.48
N VAL A 134 -8.22 1.52 -4.29
CA VAL A 134 -7.76 2.88 -4.50
C VAL A 134 -7.79 3.27 -5.99
N ALA A 135 -7.44 2.36 -6.88
CA ALA A 135 -7.49 2.60 -8.33
C ALA A 135 -8.91 2.94 -8.80
N ALA A 136 -9.91 2.17 -8.33
CA ALA A 136 -11.32 2.45 -8.62
C ALA A 136 -11.75 3.82 -8.11
N GLU A 137 -11.43 4.17 -6.86
CA GLU A 137 -11.76 5.46 -6.27
C GLU A 137 -11.01 6.62 -6.95
N SER A 138 -9.77 6.40 -7.37
CA SER A 138 -8.92 7.43 -7.99
C SER A 138 -9.44 7.95 -9.32
N ALA A 139 -10.27 7.18 -10.02
CA ALA A 139 -10.90 7.56 -11.27
C ALA A 139 -11.83 8.76 -11.09
N ASP A 140 -12.59 8.82 -10.00
CA ASP A 140 -13.51 9.92 -9.68
C ASP A 140 -12.76 11.24 -9.42
N TYR A 141 -11.50 11.16 -8.98
CA TYR A 141 -10.63 12.32 -8.76
C TYR A 141 -9.74 12.63 -9.95
N THR A 142 -9.73 11.79 -10.99
CA THR A 142 -8.74 11.84 -12.09
C THR A 142 -7.31 11.93 -11.54
N MET A 143 -7.06 11.24 -10.42
CA MET A 143 -5.80 11.29 -9.69
C MET A 143 -4.75 10.39 -10.35
N PRO A 144 -3.64 10.93 -10.87
CA PRO A 144 -2.57 10.09 -11.36
C PRO A 144 -1.93 9.33 -10.21
N MET A 145 -1.90 8.00 -10.33
CA MET A 145 -1.27 7.13 -9.34
C MET A 145 -0.31 6.13 -9.97
N VAL A 146 0.73 5.79 -9.25
CA VAL A 146 1.67 4.74 -9.63
C VAL A 146 1.88 3.77 -8.48
N THR A 147 1.56 2.49 -8.72
CA THR A 147 1.93 1.44 -7.79
C THR A 147 3.35 0.92 -8.08
N ALA A 148 4.12 0.71 -7.02
CA ALA A 148 5.47 0.15 -7.13
C ALA A 148 5.47 -1.38 -7.20
N SER A 149 4.41 -2.06 -6.72
CA SER A 149 4.45 -3.49 -6.42
C SER A 149 3.15 -4.27 -6.63
N ALA A 150 2.00 -3.64 -6.82
CA ALA A 150 0.77 -4.37 -7.10
C ALA A 150 0.79 -4.98 -8.51
N THR A 151 0.65 -6.30 -8.61
CA THR A 151 0.97 -7.10 -9.79
C THR A 151 -0.23 -7.61 -10.57
N ALA A 152 -1.44 -7.62 -10.00
CA ALA A 152 -2.63 -8.05 -10.73
C ALA A 152 -2.89 -7.18 -11.97
N GLU A 153 -3.24 -7.79 -13.08
CA GLU A 153 -3.51 -7.06 -14.33
C GLU A 153 -4.61 -6.02 -14.17
N ALA A 154 -5.66 -6.36 -13.41
CA ALA A 154 -6.82 -5.51 -13.15
C ALA A 154 -6.48 -4.14 -12.52
N VAL A 155 -5.30 -3.98 -11.95
CA VAL A 155 -4.84 -2.68 -11.42
C VAL A 155 -4.77 -1.61 -12.53
N THR A 156 -4.35 -1.99 -13.72
CA THR A 156 -4.15 -1.04 -14.85
C THR A 156 -5.00 -1.34 -16.07
N TYR A 157 -5.60 -2.52 -16.13
CA TYR A 157 -6.38 -2.98 -17.29
C TYR A 157 -7.52 -3.90 -16.85
N ASP A 158 -8.73 -3.58 -17.21
CA ASP A 158 -9.91 -4.41 -17.01
C ASP A 158 -10.14 -5.30 -18.26
N ALA A 159 -9.89 -6.58 -18.10
CA ALA A 159 -10.05 -7.55 -19.19
C ALA A 159 -11.50 -7.84 -19.56
N GLU A 160 -12.46 -7.62 -18.66
CA GLU A 160 -13.89 -7.85 -18.94
C GLU A 160 -14.45 -6.76 -19.86
N THR A 161 -14.01 -5.53 -19.67
CA THR A 161 -14.48 -4.38 -20.45
C THR A 161 -13.50 -3.95 -21.55
N ASP A 162 -12.34 -4.59 -21.64
CA ASP A 162 -11.23 -4.22 -22.54
C ASP A 162 -10.84 -2.74 -22.38
N THR A 163 -10.74 -2.26 -21.14
CA THR A 163 -10.43 -0.87 -20.84
C THR A 163 -9.17 -0.72 -20.01
N VAL A 164 -8.42 0.34 -20.29
CA VAL A 164 -7.23 0.75 -19.53
C VAL A 164 -7.62 1.79 -18.49
N ASN A 165 -7.14 1.65 -17.27
CA ASN A 165 -7.26 2.65 -16.23
C ASN A 165 -6.28 3.80 -16.54
N GLU A 166 -6.73 4.85 -17.24
CA GLU A 166 -5.88 5.89 -17.84
C GLU A 166 -5.04 6.69 -16.83
N ASN A 167 -5.47 6.74 -15.58
CA ASN A 167 -4.78 7.47 -14.50
C ASN A 167 -3.92 6.57 -13.61
N VAL A 168 -3.89 5.23 -13.85
CA VAL A 168 -3.20 4.26 -13.01
C VAL A 168 -2.00 3.64 -13.74
N PHE A 169 -0.83 3.77 -13.16
CA PHE A 169 0.44 3.27 -13.70
C PHE A 169 1.06 2.24 -12.76
N ARG A 170 1.90 1.37 -13.33
CA ARG A 170 2.61 0.32 -12.61
C ARG A 170 4.11 0.37 -12.93
N ALA A 171 4.93 0.21 -11.89
CA ALA A 171 6.38 0.14 -12.01
C ALA A 171 6.93 -1.27 -11.69
N THR A 172 6.13 -2.31 -11.91
CA THR A 172 6.49 -3.72 -11.66
C THR A 172 5.99 -4.62 -12.78
N PHE A 173 6.30 -5.92 -12.71
CA PHE A 173 5.76 -6.96 -13.59
C PHE A 173 4.30 -7.31 -13.20
N THR A 174 3.67 -8.20 -13.98
CA THR A 174 2.30 -8.66 -13.74
C THR A 174 2.27 -10.11 -13.21
N ASP A 175 1.13 -10.51 -12.61
CA ASP A 175 0.92 -11.88 -12.13
C ASP A 175 1.04 -12.91 -13.26
N PRO A 176 0.48 -12.71 -14.48
CA PRO A 176 0.71 -13.61 -15.59
C PRO A 176 2.19 -13.84 -15.90
N PHE A 177 2.99 -12.77 -15.94
CA PHE A 177 4.41 -12.90 -16.18
C PHE A 177 5.10 -13.74 -15.09
N GLN A 178 4.77 -13.49 -13.82
CA GLN A 178 5.36 -14.22 -12.70
C GLN A 178 4.91 -15.68 -12.66
N GLY A 179 3.62 -15.95 -12.80
CA GLY A 179 3.05 -17.31 -12.81
C GLY A 179 3.66 -18.16 -13.92
N ILE A 180 3.67 -17.63 -15.16
CA ILE A 180 4.30 -18.28 -16.33
C ILE A 180 5.79 -18.57 -16.07
N LYS A 181 6.55 -17.61 -15.57
CA LYS A 181 7.98 -17.79 -15.30
C LYS A 181 8.26 -18.83 -14.23
N MET A 182 7.40 -18.94 -13.22
CA MET A 182 7.54 -19.98 -12.20
C MET A 182 7.21 -21.39 -12.76
N ALA A 183 6.20 -21.50 -13.62
CA ALA A 183 5.88 -22.74 -14.32
C ALA A 183 7.02 -23.17 -15.28
N ASP A 184 7.51 -22.24 -16.11
CA ASP A 184 8.69 -22.44 -16.94
C ASP A 184 9.88 -22.97 -16.14
N TYR A 185 10.15 -22.35 -14.99
CA TYR A 185 11.26 -22.73 -14.14
C TYR A 185 11.08 -24.13 -13.56
N ALA A 186 9.90 -24.43 -13.02
CA ALA A 186 9.58 -25.72 -12.44
C ALA A 186 9.68 -26.85 -13.50
N TYR A 187 9.07 -26.65 -14.66
CA TYR A 187 9.02 -27.67 -15.71
C TYR A 187 10.32 -27.76 -16.52
N GLN A 188 10.76 -26.66 -17.13
CA GLN A 188 11.87 -26.68 -18.08
C GLN A 188 13.26 -26.70 -17.42
N LYS A 189 13.41 -26.06 -16.25
CA LYS A 189 14.71 -25.96 -15.58
C LYS A 189 14.91 -27.01 -14.51
N LEU A 190 13.90 -27.30 -13.70
CA LEU A 190 13.97 -28.29 -12.64
C LEU A 190 13.54 -29.69 -13.10
N GLY A 191 12.82 -29.80 -14.23
CA GLY A 191 12.37 -31.06 -14.82
C GLY A 191 11.20 -31.70 -14.09
N TYR A 192 10.45 -30.93 -13.28
CA TYR A 192 9.29 -31.43 -12.59
C TYR A 192 8.09 -31.55 -13.54
N THR A 193 7.38 -32.66 -13.45
CA THR A 193 6.20 -32.95 -14.29
C THR A 193 4.90 -33.04 -13.52
N LYS A 194 4.98 -33.05 -12.18
CA LYS A 194 3.83 -33.08 -11.27
C LYS A 194 3.93 -31.95 -10.26
N ALA A 195 3.01 -31.03 -10.32
CA ALA A 195 2.93 -29.92 -9.38
C ALA A 195 1.62 -29.94 -8.59
N ALA A 196 1.66 -29.38 -7.38
CA ALA A 196 0.48 -28.97 -6.65
C ALA A 196 0.56 -27.46 -6.37
N VAL A 197 -0.59 -26.84 -6.06
CA VAL A 197 -0.66 -25.42 -5.73
C VAL A 197 -1.40 -25.25 -4.41
N ILE A 198 -0.94 -24.32 -3.56
CA ILE A 198 -1.66 -23.92 -2.35
C ILE A 198 -1.67 -22.40 -2.25
N PHE A 199 -2.87 -21.79 -2.16
CA PHE A 199 -3.01 -20.34 -2.20
C PHE A 199 -4.20 -19.82 -1.39
N GLN A 200 -4.15 -18.54 -1.00
CA GLN A 200 -5.25 -17.86 -0.34
C GLN A 200 -6.38 -17.61 -1.33
N LYS A 201 -7.59 -18.09 -0.99
CA LYS A 201 -8.80 -17.86 -1.78
C LYS A 201 -9.36 -16.46 -1.55
N GLY A 202 -9.87 -15.84 -2.61
CA GLY A 202 -10.49 -14.51 -2.55
C GLY A 202 -9.49 -13.35 -2.55
N ALA A 203 -8.22 -13.64 -2.86
CA ALA A 203 -7.17 -12.62 -2.99
C ALA A 203 -6.66 -12.59 -4.44
N ASP A 204 -6.92 -11.50 -5.16
CA ASP A 204 -6.60 -11.36 -6.59
C ASP A 204 -5.14 -11.68 -6.93
N TYR A 205 -4.19 -11.27 -6.09
CA TYR A 205 -2.77 -11.57 -6.26
C TYR A 205 -2.49 -13.09 -6.25
N ASN A 206 -3.02 -13.78 -5.24
CA ASN A 206 -2.77 -15.21 -5.04
C ASN A 206 -3.46 -16.04 -6.12
N GLU A 207 -4.71 -15.72 -6.45
CA GLU A 207 -5.48 -16.39 -7.48
C GLU A 207 -4.89 -16.17 -8.87
N GLY A 208 -4.53 -14.93 -9.22
CA GLY A 208 -3.91 -14.61 -10.50
C GLY A 208 -2.59 -15.33 -10.73
N LEU A 209 -1.74 -15.42 -9.71
CA LEU A 209 -0.49 -16.19 -9.79
C LEU A 209 -0.75 -17.69 -9.94
N ALA A 210 -1.68 -18.24 -9.14
CA ALA A 210 -2.01 -19.67 -9.17
C ALA A 210 -2.55 -20.07 -10.54
N GLU A 211 -3.49 -19.31 -11.08
CA GLU A 211 -4.11 -19.56 -12.38
C GLU A 211 -3.07 -19.57 -13.50
N ASN A 212 -2.24 -18.55 -13.58
CA ASN A 212 -1.23 -18.44 -14.63
C ASN A 212 -0.14 -19.50 -14.52
N PHE A 213 0.22 -19.92 -13.30
CA PHE A 213 1.13 -21.05 -13.09
C PHE A 213 0.50 -22.36 -13.59
N VAL A 214 -0.75 -22.63 -13.21
CA VAL A 214 -1.48 -23.85 -13.60
C VAL A 214 -1.59 -23.94 -15.12
N ASN A 215 -2.08 -22.90 -15.75
CA ASN A 215 -2.29 -22.84 -17.19
C ASN A 215 -0.98 -23.09 -17.97
N GLU A 216 0.10 -22.44 -17.56
CA GLU A 216 1.40 -22.61 -18.22
C GLU A 216 2.00 -23.98 -17.95
N PHE A 217 1.96 -24.46 -16.69
CA PHE A 217 2.53 -25.77 -16.34
C PHE A 217 1.86 -26.91 -17.12
N GLU A 218 0.54 -26.85 -17.27
CA GLU A 218 -0.23 -27.82 -18.09
C GLU A 218 0.06 -27.65 -19.59
N SER A 219 0.21 -26.42 -20.08
CA SER A 219 0.55 -26.16 -21.48
C SER A 219 1.90 -26.74 -21.89
N LEU A 220 2.85 -26.79 -20.94
CA LEU A 220 4.16 -27.41 -21.12
C LEU A 220 4.14 -28.96 -21.07
N GLY A 221 2.98 -29.56 -20.74
CA GLY A 221 2.81 -31.01 -20.61
C GLY A 221 2.96 -31.53 -19.17
N GLY A 222 3.03 -30.64 -18.18
CA GLY A 222 2.96 -30.98 -16.77
C GLY A 222 1.56 -31.37 -16.32
N THR A 223 1.46 -31.90 -15.11
CA THR A 223 0.19 -32.27 -14.48
C THR A 223 0.05 -31.58 -13.13
N ILE A 224 -1.04 -30.87 -12.93
CA ILE A 224 -1.42 -30.36 -11.60
C ILE A 224 -2.16 -31.49 -10.88
N VAL A 225 -1.50 -32.06 -9.87
CA VAL A 225 -2.04 -33.22 -9.12
C VAL A 225 -3.01 -32.79 -8.02
N ASP A 226 -2.92 -31.55 -7.55
CA ASP A 226 -3.82 -31.01 -6.54
C ASP A 226 -3.78 -29.48 -6.50
N GLN A 227 -4.90 -28.87 -6.08
CA GLN A 227 -5.00 -27.44 -5.81
C GLN A 227 -5.79 -27.25 -4.49
N GLU A 228 -5.10 -26.77 -3.48
CA GLU A 228 -5.67 -26.51 -2.18
C GLU A 228 -5.75 -25.00 -1.91
N THR A 229 -6.78 -24.61 -1.17
CA THR A 229 -6.96 -23.21 -0.78
C THR A 229 -7.14 -23.07 0.73
N TYR A 230 -6.90 -21.88 1.22
CA TYR A 230 -7.15 -21.47 2.59
C TYR A 230 -7.77 -20.07 2.62
N SER A 231 -8.30 -19.66 3.76
CA SER A 231 -8.89 -18.34 3.96
C SER A 231 -7.92 -17.39 4.64
N GLU A 232 -8.12 -16.09 4.45
CA GLU A 232 -7.38 -15.07 5.19
C GLU A 232 -7.51 -15.30 6.70
N GLY A 233 -6.36 -15.23 7.40
CA GLY A 233 -6.27 -15.45 8.84
C GLY A 233 -6.17 -16.90 9.28
N ASP A 234 -6.16 -17.86 8.35
CA ASP A 234 -5.84 -19.25 8.69
C ASP A 234 -4.39 -19.36 9.16
N VAL A 235 -4.18 -20.19 10.19
CA VAL A 235 -2.86 -20.41 10.81
C VAL A 235 -2.46 -21.90 10.86
N ASP A 236 -3.29 -22.79 10.37
CA ASP A 236 -3.05 -24.24 10.32
C ASP A 236 -3.38 -24.78 8.94
N TYR A 237 -2.37 -25.26 8.24
CA TYR A 237 -2.43 -25.74 6.87
C TYR A 237 -2.27 -27.27 6.75
N LYS A 238 -2.30 -28.00 7.90
CA LYS A 238 -2.02 -29.45 7.94
C LYS A 238 -2.96 -30.27 7.08
N THR A 239 -4.23 -29.88 6.99
CA THR A 239 -5.23 -30.61 6.18
C THR A 239 -4.87 -30.50 4.72
N GLN A 240 -4.64 -29.28 4.21
CA GLN A 240 -4.28 -29.02 2.83
C GLN A 240 -2.95 -29.69 2.48
N LEU A 241 -1.93 -29.53 3.32
CA LEU A 241 -0.63 -30.15 3.10
C LEU A 241 -0.68 -31.69 3.11
N THR A 242 -1.51 -32.30 3.98
CA THR A 242 -1.72 -33.74 3.99
C THR A 242 -2.37 -34.23 2.69
N THR A 243 -3.36 -33.50 2.18
CA THR A 243 -4.01 -33.79 0.90
C THR A 243 -3.00 -33.72 -0.23
N ILE A 244 -2.29 -32.59 -0.35
CA ILE A 244 -1.27 -32.36 -1.37
C ILE A 244 -0.23 -33.49 -1.36
N LEU A 245 0.36 -33.78 -0.19
CA LEU A 245 1.40 -34.80 -0.07
C LEU A 245 0.89 -36.19 -0.46
N GLY A 246 -0.38 -36.48 -0.14
CA GLY A 246 -1.03 -37.73 -0.54
C GLY A 246 -1.15 -37.92 -2.05
N LYS A 247 -1.08 -36.85 -2.86
CA LYS A 247 -1.10 -36.89 -4.34
C LYS A 247 0.28 -37.05 -4.97
N GLY A 248 1.36 -36.93 -4.17
CA GLY A 248 2.74 -37.12 -4.62
C GLY A 248 3.23 -36.10 -5.64
N PRO A 249 3.09 -34.80 -5.39
CA PRO A 249 3.70 -33.78 -6.24
C PRO A 249 5.22 -33.82 -6.13
N GLU A 250 5.93 -33.41 -7.17
CA GLU A 250 7.36 -33.19 -7.19
C GLU A 250 7.73 -31.77 -6.76
N VAL A 251 6.78 -30.84 -6.91
CA VAL A 251 6.91 -29.43 -6.51
C VAL A 251 5.56 -28.91 -6.03
N VAL A 252 5.58 -28.00 -5.04
CA VAL A 252 4.41 -27.26 -4.60
C VAL A 252 4.65 -25.79 -4.90
N PHE A 253 3.78 -25.19 -5.71
CA PHE A 253 3.75 -23.73 -5.90
C PHE A 253 2.90 -23.07 -4.82
N CYS A 254 3.49 -22.10 -4.14
CA CYS A 254 2.88 -21.43 -3.01
C CYS A 254 2.89 -19.91 -3.24
N PRO A 255 1.98 -19.39 -4.09
CA PRO A 255 1.90 -17.97 -4.45
C PRO A 255 1.22 -17.15 -3.36
N ASN A 256 1.91 -16.95 -2.25
CA ASN A 256 1.37 -16.29 -1.08
C ASN A 256 2.35 -15.25 -0.52
N TYR A 257 1.87 -14.38 0.37
CA TYR A 257 2.74 -13.46 1.09
C TYR A 257 3.60 -14.21 2.11
N TYR A 258 4.71 -13.61 2.48
CA TYR A 258 5.79 -14.26 3.25
C TYR A 258 5.34 -14.84 4.60
N GLN A 259 4.30 -14.30 5.21
CA GLN A 259 3.81 -14.80 6.51
C GLN A 259 3.15 -16.15 6.36
N ASP A 260 2.22 -16.28 5.40
CA ASP A 260 1.57 -17.56 5.11
C ASP A 260 2.56 -18.59 4.62
N VAL A 261 3.48 -18.19 3.72
CA VAL A 261 4.56 -19.07 3.24
C VAL A 261 5.42 -19.57 4.39
N GLY A 262 5.77 -18.69 5.34
CA GLY A 262 6.53 -19.06 6.52
C GLY A 262 5.82 -20.10 7.39
N GLN A 263 4.51 -20.00 7.57
CA GLN A 263 3.70 -20.94 8.33
C GLN A 263 3.45 -22.25 7.57
N ILE A 264 3.23 -22.19 6.25
CA ILE A 264 3.06 -23.36 5.39
C ILE A 264 4.32 -24.22 5.37
N LEU A 265 5.51 -23.61 5.45
CA LEU A 265 6.80 -24.30 5.41
C LEU A 265 7.33 -24.75 6.79
N ALA A 266 6.73 -24.28 7.88
CA ALA A 266 7.17 -24.61 9.26
C ALA A 266 6.61 -25.96 9.72
#